data_1cd53d7f8257d9b7bf3f40f5bd122e78
#
_entry.id   1cd53d7f8257d9b7bf3f40f5bd122e78
#
_cell.length_a   1.000
_cell.length_b   1.000
_cell.length_c   1.000
_cell.angle_alpha   90.00
_cell.angle_beta   90.00
_cell.angle_gamma   90.00
#
_symmetry.space_group_name_H-M   'P 1'
#
loop_
_entity.id
_entity.type
_entity.pdbx_description
1 polymer ?
#
loop_
_entity_poly.entity_id
_entity_poly.type
_entity_poly.pdbx_seq_one_letter_code
_entity_poly.pdbx_strand_id
1 'polypeptide(L)'
;MPAPKTARIHRTLYAVAAAVLTIVALLLAGGPARATTTTPTYKGTGWKAETSQGIYSLAPDGYTIVFADATARTKLSKYFTGPAYQVTSSVGVPVTVSTTIDTTPASSCPSRHRIIVHYTYRPLGTKGMSQARPCHSLADGSAWGGHILMDSEYWTSGTWFSANSTLNEAYRKNAVTHELGHILGLDHPNYDKDRDGVVENYECVKNSAGWTPVMCSPSGGYRTSTSGGKFVTEFDLAGLKQLRANYYLRQT
;
A
#
# COMPACT_ATOMS: atom_id res chain seq x y z
N MET A 1 -11.14 -65.17 49.98
CA MET A 1 -11.33 -63.84 50.58
C MET A 1 -10.93 -62.81 49.55
N PRO A 2 -11.80 -62.00 49.08
CA PRO A 2 -11.45 -60.98 48.04
C PRO A 2 -10.90 -59.73 48.76
N ALA A 3 -9.83 -59.16 48.22
CA ALA A 3 -9.17 -57.94 48.66
C ALA A 3 -10.00 -56.68 48.36
N PRO A 4 -9.89 -55.63 49.16
CA PRO A 4 -10.78 -54.47 49.08
C PRO A 4 -10.51 -53.58 47.88
N LYS A 5 -11.59 -53.18 47.13
CA LYS A 5 -11.63 -52.36 45.98
C LYS A 5 -11.43 -50.83 46.19
N THR A 6 -11.02 -50.40 47.38
CA THR A 6 -10.99 -48.98 47.78
C THR A 6 -9.72 -48.22 47.40
N ALA A 7 -8.63 -48.89 47.03
CA ALA A 7 -7.36 -48.21 46.74
C ALA A 7 -7.27 -47.56 45.33
N ARG A 8 -8.19 -47.92 44.39
CA ARG A 8 -8.15 -47.37 43.00
C ARG A 8 -8.87 -46.03 42.86
N ILE A 9 -9.85 -45.72 43.68
CA ILE A 9 -10.65 -44.49 43.55
C ILE A 9 -9.86 -43.25 44.00
N HIS A 10 -9.04 -43.38 45.05
CA HIS A 10 -8.25 -42.25 45.54
C HIS A 10 -7.13 -41.79 44.59
N ARG A 11 -6.51 -42.73 43.83
CA ARG A 11 -5.47 -42.37 42.88
C ARG A 11 -6.01 -41.60 41.66
N THR A 12 -7.23 -41.91 41.22
CA THR A 12 -7.86 -41.24 40.10
C THR A 12 -8.31 -39.82 40.47
N LEU A 13 -8.76 -39.59 41.69
CA LEU A 13 -9.16 -38.27 42.17
C LEU A 13 -7.97 -37.30 42.30
N TYR A 14 -6.81 -37.77 42.77
CA TYR A 14 -5.60 -36.93 42.84
C TYR A 14 -5.04 -36.57 41.46
N ALA A 15 -5.14 -37.47 40.48
CA ALA A 15 -4.70 -37.19 39.11
C ALA A 15 -5.58 -36.14 38.43
N VAL A 16 -6.89 -36.16 38.63
CA VAL A 16 -7.81 -35.15 38.07
C VAL A 16 -7.64 -33.79 38.76
N ALA A 17 -7.46 -33.76 40.09
CA ALA A 17 -7.22 -32.51 40.81
C ALA A 17 -5.88 -31.83 40.38
N ALA A 18 -4.80 -32.61 40.17
CA ALA A 18 -3.53 -32.09 39.68
C ALA A 18 -3.62 -31.55 38.26
N ALA A 19 -4.39 -32.20 37.37
CA ALA A 19 -4.57 -31.74 36.00
C ALA A 19 -5.40 -30.44 35.93
N VAL A 20 -6.42 -30.28 36.76
CA VAL A 20 -7.23 -29.05 36.81
C VAL A 20 -6.42 -27.87 37.37
N LEU A 21 -5.59 -28.08 38.38
CA LEU A 21 -4.71 -27.05 38.94
C LEU A 21 -3.65 -26.59 37.94
N THR A 22 -3.12 -27.49 37.12
CA THR A 22 -2.15 -27.11 36.05
C THR A 22 -2.80 -26.30 34.94
N ILE A 23 -4.03 -26.60 34.54
CA ILE A 23 -4.76 -25.84 33.51
C ILE A 23 -5.12 -24.45 34.04
N VAL A 24 -5.55 -24.31 35.28
CA VAL A 24 -5.85 -22.99 35.88
C VAL A 24 -4.58 -22.14 36.04
N ALA A 25 -3.44 -22.73 36.38
CA ALA A 25 -2.17 -22.02 36.46
C ALA A 25 -1.67 -21.53 35.10
N LEU A 26 -1.89 -22.28 34.00
CA LEU A 26 -1.56 -21.84 32.65
C LEU A 26 -2.48 -20.69 32.15
N LEU A 27 -3.74 -20.67 32.58
CA LEU A 27 -4.67 -19.58 32.23
C LEU A 27 -4.40 -18.28 32.99
N LEU A 28 -3.79 -18.36 34.17
CA LEU A 28 -3.42 -17.18 34.95
C LEU A 28 -2.04 -16.61 34.59
N ALA A 29 -1.19 -17.38 33.90
CA ALA A 29 0.11 -16.92 33.42
C ALA A 29 0.03 -16.09 32.12
N GLY A 30 -1.13 -16.01 31.46
CA GLY A 30 -1.42 -15.06 30.39
C GLY A 30 -1.64 -13.68 31.01
N GLY A 31 -0.58 -13.02 31.46
CA GLY A 31 -0.64 -11.59 31.76
C GLY A 31 -1.19 -10.86 30.52
N PRO A 32 -1.92 -9.74 30.70
CA PRO A 32 -2.42 -8.97 29.58
C PRO A 32 -1.24 -8.69 28.65
N ALA A 33 -1.33 -9.14 27.39
CA ALA A 33 -0.35 -8.80 26.38
C ALA A 33 -0.26 -7.27 26.41
N ARG A 34 0.85 -6.77 26.94
CA ARG A 34 1.09 -5.33 27.03
C ARG A 34 1.07 -4.86 25.58
N ALA A 35 0.03 -4.14 25.21
CA ALA A 35 -0.05 -3.50 23.92
C ALA A 35 1.23 -2.67 23.82
N THR A 36 2.17 -3.09 22.97
CA THR A 36 3.31 -2.27 22.63
C THR A 36 2.71 -1.10 21.88
N THR A 37 2.62 0.06 22.54
CA THR A 37 2.31 1.34 21.88
C THR A 37 3.43 1.56 20.87
N THR A 38 3.18 1.15 19.63
CA THR A 38 4.13 1.39 18.55
C THR A 38 4.00 2.84 18.14
N THR A 39 5.10 3.56 18.19
CA THR A 39 5.19 4.94 17.69
C THR A 39 4.93 4.96 16.19
N PRO A 40 4.20 5.96 15.65
CA PRO A 40 4.04 6.12 14.20
C PRO A 40 5.38 6.13 13.48
N THR A 41 5.48 5.40 12.38
CA THR A 41 6.71 5.28 11.57
C THR A 41 6.43 5.80 10.17
N TYR A 42 7.33 6.62 9.63
CA TYR A 42 7.12 7.32 8.35
C TYR A 42 8.08 6.89 7.25
N LYS A 43 8.98 5.97 7.54
CA LYS A 43 9.90 5.37 6.57
C LYS A 43 10.34 3.99 7.02
N GLY A 44 10.70 3.14 6.07
CA GLY A 44 11.26 1.81 6.32
C GLY A 44 12.02 1.32 5.10
N THR A 45 12.37 0.05 5.07
CA THR A 45 13.08 -0.52 3.93
C THR A 45 12.24 -0.40 2.66
N GLY A 46 12.69 0.40 1.70
CA GLY A 46 12.08 0.56 0.39
C GLY A 46 10.73 1.29 0.38
N TRP A 47 10.38 2.02 1.42
CA TRP A 47 9.20 2.88 1.45
C TRP A 47 9.42 4.12 2.32
N LYS A 48 8.70 5.17 2.01
CA LYS A 48 8.68 6.44 2.73
C LYS A 48 7.28 7.05 2.61
N ALA A 49 6.82 7.73 3.67
CA ALA A 49 5.59 8.50 3.66
C ALA A 49 5.81 9.88 3.03
N GLU A 50 4.77 10.45 2.42
CA GLU A 50 4.77 11.78 1.78
C GLU A 50 4.70 12.91 2.82
N THR A 51 5.58 12.86 3.81
CA THR A 51 5.57 13.79 4.96
C THR A 51 5.88 15.23 4.56
N SER A 52 6.57 15.46 3.46
CA SER A 52 6.84 16.78 2.89
C SER A 52 5.56 17.52 2.47
N GLN A 53 4.51 16.77 2.12
CA GLN A 53 3.19 17.29 1.81
C GLN A 53 2.21 17.22 2.98
N GLY A 54 2.67 16.87 4.18
CA GLY A 54 1.82 16.75 5.37
C GLY A 54 1.03 15.46 5.46
N ILE A 55 1.44 14.40 4.73
CA ILE A 55 0.78 13.10 4.76
C ILE A 55 1.57 12.13 5.64
N TYR A 56 0.94 11.65 6.70
CA TYR A 56 1.54 10.84 7.75
C TYR A 56 0.87 9.48 7.93
N SER A 57 -0.32 9.30 7.36
CA SER A 57 -1.14 8.10 7.52
C SER A 57 -2.08 7.91 6.34
N LEU A 58 -2.69 6.73 6.27
CA LEU A 58 -3.68 6.35 5.27
C LEU A 58 -5.03 6.11 5.98
N ALA A 59 -6.07 6.87 5.61
CA ALA A 59 -7.40 6.66 6.14
C ALA A 59 -7.89 5.24 5.78
N PRO A 60 -8.50 4.50 6.74
CA PRO A 60 -8.88 3.11 6.53
C PRO A 60 -10.19 2.94 5.74
N ASP A 61 -10.91 4.04 5.53
CA ASP A 61 -12.19 4.03 4.81
C ASP A 61 -12.00 3.66 3.34
N GLY A 62 -13.06 3.15 2.73
CA GLY A 62 -12.97 2.68 1.35
C GLY A 62 -12.80 3.80 0.32
N TYR A 63 -12.00 3.56 -0.72
CA TYR A 63 -11.76 4.48 -1.82
C TYR A 63 -12.49 4.02 -3.08
N THR A 64 -12.96 4.98 -3.88
CA THR A 64 -13.51 4.71 -5.20
C THR A 64 -12.70 5.45 -6.26
N ILE A 65 -12.08 4.69 -7.14
CA ILE A 65 -11.39 5.21 -8.33
C ILE A 65 -12.45 5.48 -9.40
N VAL A 66 -12.51 6.70 -9.86
CA VAL A 66 -13.40 7.21 -10.92
C VAL A 66 -12.57 7.92 -11.98
N PHE A 67 -13.17 8.34 -13.08
CA PHE A 67 -12.45 8.92 -14.22
C PHE A 67 -12.98 10.31 -14.55
N ALA A 68 -12.09 11.21 -14.95
CA ALA A 68 -12.46 12.57 -15.29
C ALA A 68 -13.35 12.66 -16.56
N ASP A 69 -13.18 11.71 -17.48
CA ASP A 69 -13.96 11.63 -18.72
C ASP A 69 -14.01 10.20 -19.28
N ALA A 70 -14.74 10.02 -20.37
CA ALA A 70 -14.89 8.72 -21.04
C ALA A 70 -13.58 8.20 -21.65
N THR A 71 -12.68 9.09 -22.08
CA THR A 71 -11.37 8.72 -22.63
C THR A 71 -10.47 8.16 -21.55
N ALA A 72 -10.34 8.86 -20.41
CA ALA A 72 -9.60 8.39 -19.25
C ALA A 72 -10.11 7.02 -18.78
N ARG A 73 -11.43 6.86 -18.67
CA ARG A 73 -12.06 5.59 -18.31
C ARG A 73 -11.69 4.46 -19.28
N THR A 74 -11.85 4.68 -20.58
CA THR A 74 -11.59 3.67 -21.60
C THR A 74 -10.10 3.28 -21.66
N LYS A 75 -9.22 4.25 -21.54
CA LYS A 75 -7.76 4.02 -21.63
C LYS A 75 -7.18 3.42 -20.37
N LEU A 76 -7.65 3.82 -19.18
CA LEU A 76 -6.93 3.61 -17.93
C LEU A 76 -7.59 2.64 -16.95
N SER A 77 -8.91 2.39 -17.02
CA SER A 77 -9.60 1.59 -15.99
C SER A 77 -8.97 0.22 -15.74
N LYS A 78 -8.55 -0.48 -16.78
CA LYS A 78 -7.92 -1.81 -16.68
C LYS A 78 -6.61 -1.83 -15.88
N TYR A 79 -5.91 -0.69 -15.79
CA TYR A 79 -4.63 -0.61 -15.10
C TYR A 79 -4.79 -0.50 -13.57
N PHE A 80 -5.95 -0.06 -13.10
CA PHE A 80 -6.20 0.13 -11.67
C PHE A 80 -6.74 -1.11 -10.96
N THR A 81 -7.32 -2.08 -11.67
CA THR A 81 -7.92 -3.27 -11.06
C THR A 81 -6.94 -4.11 -10.24
N GLY A 82 -5.74 -4.30 -10.75
CA GLY A 82 -4.69 -5.07 -10.07
C GLY A 82 -4.22 -4.42 -8.76
N PRO A 83 -3.71 -3.19 -8.79
CA PRO A 83 -3.24 -2.52 -7.58
C PRO A 83 -4.39 -2.23 -6.59
N ALA A 84 -5.61 -1.90 -7.03
CA ALA A 84 -6.78 -1.73 -6.17
C ALA A 84 -7.11 -3.02 -5.40
N TYR A 85 -7.15 -4.16 -6.09
CA TYR A 85 -7.33 -5.46 -5.46
C TYR A 85 -6.22 -5.75 -4.43
N GLN A 86 -4.98 -5.44 -4.77
CA GLN A 86 -3.84 -5.71 -3.89
C GLN A 86 -3.89 -4.85 -2.61
N VAL A 87 -4.27 -3.57 -2.70
CA VAL A 87 -4.47 -2.70 -1.53
C VAL A 87 -5.61 -3.26 -0.66
N THR A 88 -6.74 -3.61 -1.27
CA THR A 88 -7.88 -4.19 -0.55
C THR A 88 -7.50 -5.46 0.19
N SER A 89 -6.87 -6.42 -0.51
CA SER A 89 -6.59 -7.75 0.05
C SER A 89 -5.41 -7.76 1.01
N SER A 90 -4.38 -6.95 0.78
CA SER A 90 -3.13 -7.02 1.53
C SER A 90 -2.98 -5.92 2.58
N VAL A 91 -3.55 -4.73 2.34
CA VAL A 91 -3.50 -3.61 3.29
C VAL A 91 -4.77 -3.55 4.15
N GLY A 92 -5.88 -4.08 3.65
CA GLY A 92 -7.18 -4.05 4.33
C GLY A 92 -7.87 -2.67 4.24
N VAL A 93 -7.54 -1.89 3.21
CA VAL A 93 -8.22 -0.64 2.85
C VAL A 93 -9.00 -0.92 1.57
N PRO A 94 -10.33 -0.89 1.57
CA PRO A 94 -11.13 -1.18 0.39
C PRO A 94 -10.86 -0.17 -0.73
N VAL A 95 -10.50 -0.64 -1.92
CA VAL A 95 -10.34 0.20 -3.12
C VAL A 95 -11.12 -0.43 -4.26
N THR A 96 -12.09 0.31 -4.78
CA THR A 96 -12.93 -0.13 -5.90
C THR A 96 -12.68 0.71 -7.14
N VAL A 97 -12.81 0.11 -8.32
CA VAL A 97 -12.74 0.81 -9.61
C VAL A 97 -14.16 0.92 -10.16
N SER A 98 -14.64 2.14 -10.33
CA SER A 98 -15.98 2.45 -10.85
C SER A 98 -15.90 2.90 -12.31
N THR A 99 -17.01 2.76 -13.01
CA THR A 99 -17.18 3.33 -14.37
C THR A 99 -17.71 4.77 -14.36
N THR A 100 -17.96 5.34 -13.17
CA THR A 100 -18.49 6.69 -12.98
C THR A 100 -17.51 7.75 -13.51
N ILE A 101 -18.07 8.79 -14.12
CA ILE A 101 -17.33 10.01 -14.49
C ILE A 101 -17.51 11.05 -13.38
N ASP A 102 -16.42 11.68 -13.00
CA ASP A 102 -16.39 12.79 -12.04
C ASP A 102 -15.52 13.91 -12.62
N THR A 103 -16.15 15.02 -12.96
CA THR A 103 -15.52 16.16 -13.66
C THR A 103 -14.94 17.18 -12.69
N THR A 104 -14.82 16.87 -11.40
CA THR A 104 -14.17 17.77 -10.42
C THR A 104 -12.76 18.11 -10.93
N PRO A 105 -12.43 19.40 -11.07
CA PRO A 105 -11.16 19.81 -11.62
C PRO A 105 -9.99 19.44 -10.70
N ALA A 106 -8.85 19.08 -11.28
CA ALA A 106 -7.65 18.68 -10.53
C ALA A 106 -7.03 19.80 -9.68
N SER A 107 -7.55 21.03 -9.75
CA SER A 107 -7.16 22.15 -8.90
C SER A 107 -7.83 22.16 -7.51
N SER A 108 -8.80 21.28 -7.28
CA SER A 108 -9.53 21.15 -6.01
C SER A 108 -9.64 19.70 -5.60
N CYS A 109 -9.66 19.42 -4.31
CA CYS A 109 -9.88 18.04 -3.85
C CYS A 109 -11.29 17.56 -4.22
N PRO A 110 -11.43 16.28 -4.64
CA PRO A 110 -12.75 15.69 -4.91
C PRO A 110 -13.52 15.44 -3.60
N SER A 111 -14.73 14.90 -3.71
CA SER A 111 -15.43 14.36 -2.54
C SER A 111 -14.55 13.33 -1.83
N ARG A 112 -14.60 13.29 -0.48
CA ARG A 112 -13.78 12.36 0.32
C ARG A 112 -13.88 10.94 -0.20
N HIS A 113 -12.74 10.25 -0.16
CA HIS A 113 -12.55 8.86 -0.60
C HIS A 113 -12.72 8.64 -2.11
N ARG A 114 -12.72 9.70 -2.92
CA ARG A 114 -12.64 9.60 -4.38
C ARG A 114 -11.22 9.82 -4.87
N ILE A 115 -10.83 9.02 -5.87
CA ILE A 115 -9.60 9.16 -6.64
C ILE A 115 -10.01 9.38 -8.09
N ILE A 116 -9.81 10.58 -8.62
CA ILE A 116 -10.19 10.92 -9.99
C ILE A 116 -8.99 10.75 -10.92
N VAL A 117 -9.13 9.94 -11.94
CA VAL A 117 -8.08 9.63 -12.90
C VAL A 117 -8.29 10.42 -14.19
N HIS A 118 -7.27 11.16 -14.60
CA HIS A 118 -7.23 11.96 -15.82
C HIS A 118 -6.28 11.32 -16.83
N TYR A 119 -6.59 11.48 -18.12
CA TYR A 119 -5.73 11.13 -19.23
C TYR A 119 -5.29 12.45 -19.92
N THR A 120 -4.12 12.97 -19.55
CA THR A 120 -3.72 14.34 -19.81
C THR A 120 -2.35 14.39 -20.51
N TYR A 121 -2.21 15.25 -21.52
CA TYR A 121 -0.93 15.48 -22.15
C TYR A 121 -0.03 16.32 -21.24
N ARG A 122 1.12 15.77 -20.86
CA ARG A 122 2.18 16.44 -20.07
C ARG A 122 1.63 17.21 -18.85
N PRO A 123 1.03 16.59 -17.86
CA PRO A 123 0.39 17.28 -16.74
C PRO A 123 1.33 18.22 -15.96
N LEU A 124 2.64 17.98 -16.00
CA LEU A 124 3.70 18.81 -15.43
C LEU A 124 4.42 19.69 -16.48
N GLY A 125 3.92 19.77 -17.71
CA GLY A 125 4.60 20.44 -18.82
C GLY A 125 5.82 19.70 -19.35
N THR A 126 6.28 18.65 -18.67
CA THR A 126 7.46 17.86 -19.00
C THR A 126 7.05 16.54 -19.63
N LYS A 127 7.78 16.15 -20.69
CA LYS A 127 7.56 14.91 -21.43
C LYS A 127 7.74 13.68 -20.52
N GLY A 128 6.75 12.78 -20.54
CA GLY A 128 6.82 11.50 -19.86
C GLY A 128 6.74 11.59 -18.32
N MET A 129 6.09 12.62 -17.79
CA MET A 129 5.87 12.77 -16.36
C MET A 129 4.38 12.83 -16.05
N SER A 130 3.88 11.83 -15.35
CA SER A 130 2.56 11.84 -14.71
C SER A 130 2.62 12.61 -13.39
N GLN A 131 1.45 12.85 -12.78
CA GLN A 131 1.37 13.55 -11.51
C GLN A 131 0.25 12.98 -10.64
N ALA A 132 0.55 12.67 -9.40
CA ALA A 132 -0.44 12.52 -8.34
C ALA A 132 -0.62 13.83 -7.57
N ARG A 133 -1.86 14.14 -7.19
CA ARG A 133 -2.24 15.24 -6.31
C ARG A 133 -3.06 14.67 -5.16
N PRO A 134 -2.40 14.15 -4.11
CA PRO A 134 -3.10 13.57 -2.98
C PRO A 134 -3.83 14.64 -2.18
N CYS A 135 -5.00 14.29 -1.65
CA CYS A 135 -5.76 15.07 -0.68
C CYS A 135 -5.67 14.39 0.68
N HIS A 136 -5.46 15.17 1.73
CA HIS A 136 -5.30 14.67 3.09
C HIS A 136 -6.06 15.54 4.11
N SER A 137 -6.26 15.02 5.29
CA SER A 137 -6.82 15.73 6.42
C SER A 137 -5.77 16.66 7.04
N LEU A 138 -6.06 17.94 7.15
CA LEU A 138 -5.17 18.89 7.82
C LEU A 138 -5.08 18.65 9.33
N ALA A 139 -6.08 17.98 9.92
CA ALA A 139 -6.12 17.72 11.36
C ALA A 139 -5.19 16.59 11.79
N ASP A 140 -5.07 15.52 10.98
CA ASP A 140 -4.33 14.32 11.34
C ASP A 140 -3.34 13.84 10.27
N GLY A 141 -3.28 14.49 9.11
CA GLY A 141 -2.39 14.15 8.01
C GLY A 141 -2.74 12.80 7.34
N SER A 142 -3.99 12.34 7.43
CA SER A 142 -4.42 11.12 6.76
C SER A 142 -4.75 11.36 5.29
N ALA A 143 -4.11 10.62 4.37
CA ALA A 143 -4.50 10.58 2.97
C ALA A 143 -5.93 10.02 2.84
N TRP A 144 -6.75 10.62 1.96
CA TRP A 144 -8.13 10.20 1.80
C TRP A 144 -8.66 10.26 0.35
N GLY A 145 -7.84 10.55 -0.64
CA GLY A 145 -8.21 10.61 -2.05
C GLY A 145 -7.36 11.58 -2.84
N GLY A 146 -7.85 12.07 -3.98
CA GLY A 146 -7.13 13.05 -4.80
C GLY A 146 -7.27 12.82 -6.30
N HIS A 147 -6.31 13.32 -7.07
CA HIS A 147 -6.27 13.23 -8.52
C HIS A 147 -4.99 12.55 -9.02
N ILE A 148 -5.15 11.66 -10.00
CA ILE A 148 -4.04 11.07 -10.77
C ILE A 148 -4.12 11.60 -12.19
N LEU A 149 -3.10 12.33 -12.63
CA LEU A 149 -2.99 12.87 -13.98
C LEU A 149 -1.96 12.03 -14.75
N MET A 150 -2.45 11.02 -15.50
CA MET A 150 -1.57 10.15 -16.29
C MET A 150 -1.16 10.84 -17.59
N ASP A 151 0.14 10.90 -17.85
CA ASP A 151 0.65 11.44 -19.11
C ASP A 151 0.22 10.56 -20.28
N SER A 152 -0.58 11.12 -21.19
CA SER A 152 -1.13 10.42 -22.35
C SER A 152 -0.06 9.94 -23.32
N GLU A 153 1.13 10.53 -23.29
CA GLU A 153 2.26 10.13 -24.14
C GLU A 153 2.66 8.66 -23.94
N TYR A 154 2.47 8.10 -22.75
CA TYR A 154 2.75 6.68 -22.48
C TYR A 154 2.01 5.72 -23.42
N TRP A 155 0.90 6.16 -24.01
CA TRP A 155 0.04 5.38 -24.90
C TRP A 155 0.09 5.83 -26.35
N THR A 156 0.92 6.82 -26.71
CA THR A 156 1.02 7.31 -28.09
C THR A 156 1.79 6.36 -29.00
N SER A 157 2.70 5.55 -28.44
CA SER A 157 3.43 4.53 -29.21
C SER A 157 3.46 3.21 -28.46
N GLY A 158 3.56 2.10 -29.20
CA GLY A 158 3.73 0.76 -28.62
C GLY A 158 5.09 0.55 -27.91
N THR A 159 6.01 1.50 -28.04
CA THR A 159 7.41 1.38 -27.60
C THR A 159 7.88 2.53 -26.72
N TRP A 160 6.95 3.26 -26.08
CA TRP A 160 7.29 4.44 -25.28
C TRP A 160 8.40 4.18 -24.24
N PHE A 161 8.22 3.14 -23.42
CA PHE A 161 9.18 2.77 -22.39
C PHE A 161 10.21 1.72 -22.85
N SER A 162 9.87 0.90 -23.85
CA SER A 162 10.71 -0.20 -24.31
C SER A 162 10.27 -0.70 -25.70
N ALA A 163 11.24 -1.10 -26.51
CA ALA A 163 10.99 -1.80 -27.77
C ALA A 163 10.35 -3.20 -27.54
N ASN A 164 10.57 -3.81 -26.37
CA ASN A 164 9.89 -5.04 -25.97
C ASN A 164 8.48 -4.69 -25.49
N SER A 165 7.45 -5.17 -26.19
CA SER A 165 6.04 -4.85 -25.92
C SER A 165 5.58 -5.31 -24.53
N THR A 166 6.04 -6.45 -24.04
CA THR A 166 5.73 -6.97 -22.72
C THR A 166 6.31 -6.07 -21.63
N LEU A 167 7.56 -5.67 -21.79
CA LEU A 167 8.23 -4.78 -20.86
C LEU A 167 7.63 -3.37 -20.90
N ASN A 168 7.31 -2.86 -22.09
CA ASN A 168 6.64 -1.57 -22.27
C ASN A 168 5.28 -1.53 -21.55
N GLU A 169 4.49 -2.60 -21.65
CA GLU A 169 3.22 -2.70 -20.95
C GLU A 169 3.40 -2.84 -19.41
N ALA A 170 4.42 -3.56 -18.94
CA ALA A 170 4.76 -3.62 -17.54
C ALA A 170 5.11 -2.23 -16.96
N TYR A 171 5.87 -1.43 -17.69
CA TYR A 171 6.18 -0.06 -17.25
C TYR A 171 4.95 0.85 -17.22
N ARG A 172 4.02 0.75 -18.19
CA ARG A 172 2.74 1.48 -18.14
C ARG A 172 1.94 1.14 -16.89
N LYS A 173 1.85 -0.16 -16.58
CA LYS A 173 1.18 -0.64 -15.38
C LYS A 173 1.86 -0.12 -14.12
N ASN A 174 3.18 -0.15 -14.07
CA ASN A 174 3.95 0.36 -12.93
C ASN A 174 3.76 1.87 -12.75
N ALA A 175 3.76 2.66 -13.83
CA ALA A 175 3.50 4.10 -13.77
C ALA A 175 2.13 4.41 -13.13
N VAL A 176 1.07 3.68 -13.52
CA VAL A 176 -0.26 3.84 -12.91
C VAL A 176 -0.26 3.47 -11.43
N THR A 177 0.42 2.37 -11.07
CA THR A 177 0.53 1.93 -9.67
C THR A 177 1.34 2.90 -8.82
N HIS A 178 2.38 3.50 -9.40
CA HIS A 178 3.22 4.51 -8.78
C HIS A 178 2.39 5.75 -8.38
N GLU A 179 1.64 6.31 -9.31
CA GLU A 179 0.77 7.46 -9.02
C GLU A 179 -0.32 7.12 -7.99
N LEU A 180 -0.86 5.90 -8.02
CA LEU A 180 -1.77 5.45 -6.97
C LEU A 180 -1.08 5.38 -5.60
N GLY A 181 0.19 5.00 -5.56
CA GLY A 181 0.98 4.97 -4.33
C GLY A 181 1.09 6.35 -3.67
N HIS A 182 1.32 7.41 -4.46
CA HIS A 182 1.32 8.78 -3.97
C HIS A 182 -0.04 9.20 -3.39
N ILE A 183 -1.15 8.86 -4.07
CA ILE A 183 -2.50 9.14 -3.56
C ILE A 183 -2.75 8.45 -2.21
N LEU A 184 -2.16 7.28 -2.01
CA LEU A 184 -2.27 6.52 -0.76
C LEU A 184 -1.23 6.93 0.30
N GLY A 185 -0.42 7.95 0.01
CA GLY A 185 0.50 8.58 0.96
C GLY A 185 1.95 8.10 0.92
N LEU A 186 2.36 7.34 -0.09
CA LEU A 186 3.75 6.97 -0.29
C LEU A 186 4.52 8.02 -1.08
N ASP A 187 5.75 8.29 -0.65
CA ASP A 187 6.76 9.10 -1.35
C ASP A 187 7.82 8.20 -2.01
N HIS A 188 8.70 8.81 -2.79
CA HIS A 188 9.85 8.14 -3.41
C HIS A 188 10.84 7.67 -2.35
N PRO A 189 11.15 6.37 -2.24
CA PRO A 189 12.09 5.84 -1.27
C PRO A 189 13.54 5.83 -1.77
N ASN A 190 13.87 6.66 -2.77
CA ASN A 190 15.24 6.80 -3.25
C ASN A 190 16.16 7.24 -2.11
N TYR A 191 17.39 6.79 -2.12
CA TYR A 191 18.41 7.14 -1.15
C TYR A 191 19.79 7.10 -1.80
N ASP A 192 20.74 7.86 -1.27
CA ASP A 192 22.14 7.83 -1.69
C ASP A 192 22.74 6.45 -1.39
N LYS A 193 22.76 5.59 -2.40
CA LYS A 193 23.13 4.18 -2.28
C LYS A 193 24.63 3.97 -2.40
N ASP A 194 25.29 4.72 -3.25
CA ASP A 194 26.74 4.62 -3.48
C ASP A 194 27.54 5.56 -2.57
N ARG A 195 26.84 6.43 -1.80
CA ARG A 195 27.38 7.34 -0.80
C ARG A 195 28.26 8.45 -1.38
N ASP A 196 27.88 8.95 -2.54
CA ASP A 196 28.54 10.09 -3.17
C ASP A 196 27.97 11.45 -2.71
N GLY A 197 26.90 11.44 -1.89
CA GLY A 197 26.24 12.62 -1.35
C GLY A 197 25.04 13.10 -2.17
N VAL A 198 24.68 12.41 -3.26
CA VAL A 198 23.54 12.72 -4.13
C VAL A 198 22.57 11.57 -4.15
N VAL A 199 21.29 11.86 -4.17
CA VAL A 199 20.23 10.84 -4.40
C VAL A 199 19.82 10.87 -5.85
N GLU A 200 20.13 9.82 -6.56
CA GLU A 200 19.93 9.75 -8.01
C GLU A 200 18.69 8.94 -8.40
N ASN A 201 18.39 9.01 -9.69
CA ASN A 201 17.37 8.18 -10.33
C ASN A 201 17.71 6.69 -10.16
N TYR A 202 16.69 5.88 -9.84
CA TYR A 202 16.78 4.41 -9.66
C TYR A 202 17.59 3.95 -8.43
N GLU A 203 18.05 4.84 -7.60
CA GLU A 203 18.75 4.52 -6.36
C GLU A 203 17.76 4.06 -5.29
N CYS A 204 17.39 2.80 -5.37
CA CYS A 204 16.49 2.17 -4.43
C CYS A 204 17.01 0.80 -3.98
N VAL A 205 16.54 0.36 -2.82
CA VAL A 205 16.76 -1.01 -2.36
C VAL A 205 16.18 -2.01 -3.37
N LYS A 206 16.81 -3.18 -3.46
CA LYS A 206 16.32 -4.31 -4.28
C LYS A 206 16.06 -5.51 -3.38
N ASN A 207 15.01 -6.27 -3.71
CA ASN A 207 14.79 -7.57 -3.11
C ASN A 207 15.73 -8.63 -3.71
N SER A 208 15.64 -9.88 -3.22
CA SER A 208 16.45 -11.00 -3.70
C SER A 208 16.25 -11.33 -5.18
N ALA A 209 15.10 -10.96 -5.77
CA ALA A 209 14.81 -11.11 -7.20
C ALA A 209 15.28 -9.90 -8.04
N GLY A 210 15.91 -8.89 -7.42
CA GLY A 210 16.39 -7.69 -8.10
C GLY A 210 15.34 -6.61 -8.36
N TRP A 211 14.12 -6.75 -7.82
CA TRP A 211 13.04 -5.77 -7.97
C TRP A 211 13.20 -4.61 -6.97
N THR A 212 12.99 -3.40 -7.44
CA THR A 212 12.89 -2.19 -6.62
C THR A 212 11.43 -1.93 -6.23
N PRO A 213 11.14 -1.09 -5.18
CA PRO A 213 9.80 -0.59 -4.93
C PRO A 213 9.17 -0.02 -6.20
N VAL A 214 7.86 -0.12 -6.37
CA VAL A 214 7.18 0.56 -7.49
C VAL A 214 7.29 2.08 -7.34
N MET A 215 7.38 2.56 -6.11
CA MET A 215 7.58 3.97 -5.77
C MET A 215 9.01 4.49 -6.02
N CYS A 216 9.95 3.63 -6.45
CA CYS A 216 11.28 4.08 -6.85
C CYS A 216 11.18 5.05 -8.03
N SER A 217 11.76 6.24 -7.91
CA SER A 217 11.75 7.25 -8.98
C SER A 217 12.95 7.06 -9.92
N PRO A 218 12.79 7.29 -11.25
CA PRO A 218 11.55 7.65 -11.96
C PRO A 218 10.65 6.47 -12.26
N SER A 219 11.07 5.24 -12.12
CA SER A 219 10.23 4.05 -12.21
C SER A 219 10.84 2.83 -11.54
N GLY A 220 10.03 2.11 -10.79
CA GLY A 220 10.41 0.87 -10.12
C GLY A 220 9.42 -0.26 -10.42
N GLY A 221 9.39 -1.27 -9.54
CA GLY A 221 8.43 -2.36 -9.57
C GLY A 221 8.82 -3.56 -10.41
N TYR A 222 7.86 -4.46 -10.57
CA TYR A 222 8.02 -5.67 -11.37
C TYR A 222 8.02 -5.36 -12.87
N ARG A 223 8.86 -6.07 -13.61
CA ARG A 223 9.04 -5.84 -15.06
C ARG A 223 8.61 -7.02 -15.92
N THR A 224 7.63 -7.79 -15.44
CA THR A 224 7.05 -8.90 -16.19
C THR A 224 5.59 -8.61 -16.54
N SER A 225 5.07 -9.25 -17.59
CA SER A 225 3.67 -9.06 -18.02
C SER A 225 2.64 -9.44 -16.96
N THR A 226 2.98 -10.40 -16.09
CA THR A 226 2.08 -10.94 -15.06
C THR A 226 2.19 -10.21 -13.72
N SER A 227 3.32 -9.59 -13.43
CA SER A 227 3.57 -8.91 -12.14
C SER A 227 3.65 -7.39 -12.24
N GLY A 228 3.86 -6.81 -13.43
CA GLY A 228 3.79 -5.36 -13.63
C GLY A 228 2.44 -4.77 -13.21
N GLY A 229 2.45 -3.60 -12.59
CA GLY A 229 1.26 -2.94 -12.05
C GLY A 229 0.84 -3.47 -10.70
N LYS A 230 1.81 -3.94 -9.91
CA LYS A 230 1.62 -4.39 -8.53
C LYS A 230 2.60 -3.67 -7.61
N PHE A 231 2.13 -3.31 -6.43
CA PHE A 231 3.00 -2.90 -5.34
C PHE A 231 3.91 -4.07 -4.93
N VAL A 232 5.17 -3.79 -4.67
CA VAL A 232 6.12 -4.79 -4.19
C VAL A 232 5.85 -5.07 -2.73
N THR A 233 5.66 -6.35 -2.39
CA THR A 233 5.08 -6.77 -1.10
C THR A 233 5.90 -6.32 0.10
N GLU A 234 7.22 -6.53 0.06
CA GLU A 234 8.15 -6.23 1.14
C GLU A 234 8.50 -4.74 1.27
N PHE A 235 8.14 -3.93 0.28
CA PHE A 235 8.42 -2.50 0.22
C PHE A 235 7.14 -1.67 0.27
N ASP A 236 6.51 -1.46 -0.88
CA ASP A 236 5.36 -0.57 -1.03
C ASP A 236 4.18 -1.01 -0.15
N LEU A 237 3.82 -2.32 -0.16
CA LEU A 237 2.73 -2.81 0.68
C LEU A 237 3.07 -2.78 2.18
N ALA A 238 4.33 -2.98 2.55
CA ALA A 238 4.76 -2.80 3.93
C ALA A 238 4.57 -1.34 4.37
N GLY A 239 4.91 -0.38 3.49
CA GLY A 239 4.67 1.05 3.71
C GLY A 239 3.19 1.38 3.86
N LEU A 240 2.33 0.91 2.94
CA LEU A 240 0.88 1.16 3.02
C LEU A 240 0.25 0.55 4.29
N LYS A 241 0.66 -0.64 4.71
CA LYS A 241 0.25 -1.25 5.98
C LYS A 241 0.65 -0.39 7.17
N GLN A 242 1.87 0.14 7.15
CA GLN A 242 2.34 1.02 8.22
C GLN A 242 1.59 2.35 8.22
N LEU A 243 1.33 2.96 7.06
CA LEU A 243 0.53 4.19 6.98
C LEU A 243 -0.89 3.98 7.50
N ARG A 244 -1.52 2.83 7.20
CA ARG A 244 -2.81 2.47 7.79
C ARG A 244 -2.70 2.29 9.32
N ALA A 245 -1.66 1.65 9.83
CA ALA A 245 -1.43 1.52 11.27
C ALA A 245 -1.21 2.89 11.93
N ASN A 246 -0.45 3.79 11.29
CA ASN A 246 -0.24 5.15 11.75
C ASN A 246 -1.55 5.93 11.94
N TYR A 247 -2.56 5.69 11.08
CA TYR A 247 -3.87 6.31 11.23
C TYR A 247 -4.44 6.08 12.62
N TYR A 248 -4.45 4.85 13.09
CA TYR A 248 -4.98 4.52 14.44
C TYR A 248 -4.09 5.03 15.55
N LEU A 249 -2.76 4.98 15.38
CA LEU A 249 -1.81 5.47 16.37
C LEU A 249 -1.83 7.00 16.55
N ARG A 250 -2.31 7.73 15.55
CA ARG A 250 -2.40 9.21 15.58
C ARG A 250 -3.76 9.73 16.06
N GLN A 251 -4.74 8.84 16.25
CA GLN A 251 -6.06 9.18 16.82
C GLN A 251 -6.07 9.12 18.36
N THR A 252 -5.01 8.56 18.97
CA THR A 252 -4.82 8.47 20.43
C THR A 252 -3.99 9.63 20.93
#